data_fda200ffb5fb8a2010e489c8c0c35111
#
_entry.id   fda200ffb5fb8a2010e489c8c0c35111
#
_cell.length_a   1.000
_cell.length_b   1.000
_cell.length_c   1.000
_cell.angle_alpha   90.00
_cell.angle_beta   90.00
_cell.angle_gamma   90.00
#
_symmetry.space_group_name_H-M   'P 1'
#
loop_
_entity.id
_entity.type
_entity.pdbx_description
1 polymer ?
#
loop_
_entity_poly.entity_id
_entity_poly.type
_entity_poly.pdbx_seq_one_letter_code
_entity_poly.pdbx_strand_id
1 'polypeptide(L)'
;MSFLAFDMEIAKPVPDGADLLAHRPGIACAALATEGETEPVVMFDPAAMPDLFDPATKTMTQAGATRILTALDAAAGRGDTIVTWNGAGFDFRLLADETGRHADCARLALKSVDMMFQVLCERGHPLSLDSALKGARLPAKVDQVPLGSGHVVQINGADAPRYWQEGEYAAVMAYCAADAERTLALAAACQRSRRLSGISQKGRPNEMYLRTGWLTVEQCLAIPLPDTSWMTRPMSRGDVLAWTRQTP
;
A
#
# COMPACT_ATOMS: atom_id res chain seq x y z
N MET A 1 12.88 11.06 -13.32
CA MET A 1 12.04 9.93 -12.90
C MET A 1 11.57 10.28 -11.51
N SER A 2 10.30 10.59 -11.35
CA SER A 2 9.70 11.00 -10.08
C SER A 2 9.00 9.79 -9.45
N PHE A 3 9.01 9.68 -8.14
CA PHE A 3 8.22 8.70 -7.42
C PHE A 3 6.84 9.27 -7.08
N LEU A 4 5.83 8.40 -7.18
CA LEU A 4 4.48 8.64 -6.68
C LEU A 4 4.12 7.47 -5.78
N ALA A 5 4.01 7.71 -4.47
CA ALA A 5 3.55 6.69 -3.53
C ALA A 5 2.02 6.61 -3.53
N PHE A 6 1.52 5.39 -3.42
CA PHE A 6 0.10 5.07 -3.40
C PHE A 6 -0.20 4.14 -2.22
N ASP A 7 -1.25 4.46 -1.47
CA ASP A 7 -1.74 3.69 -0.33
C ASP A 7 -3.25 3.79 -0.24
N MET A 8 -3.91 2.74 0.27
CA MET A 8 -5.36 2.68 0.46
C MET A 8 -5.74 2.05 1.80
N GLU A 9 -6.89 2.49 2.32
CA GLU A 9 -7.52 1.87 3.49
C GLU A 9 -8.84 1.18 3.10
N ILE A 10 -9.10 0.04 3.74
CA ILE A 10 -10.37 -0.68 3.58
C ILE A 10 -11.46 -0.08 4.47
N ALA A 11 -12.71 -0.16 4.01
CA ALA A 11 -13.83 0.44 4.73
C ALA A 11 -14.44 -0.47 5.80
N LYS A 12 -14.33 -1.80 5.66
CA LYS A 12 -14.91 -2.77 6.60
C LYS A 12 -13.84 -3.72 7.13
N PRO A 13 -13.89 -4.07 8.42
CA PRO A 13 -12.96 -5.04 9.00
C PRO A 13 -13.01 -6.39 8.28
N VAL A 14 -11.85 -7.01 8.10
CA VAL A 14 -11.70 -8.37 7.58
C VAL A 14 -11.11 -9.23 8.70
N PRO A 15 -11.69 -10.40 9.02
CA PRO A 15 -11.14 -11.28 10.04
C PRO A 15 -9.72 -11.74 9.69
N ASP A 16 -8.88 -11.92 10.71
CA ASP A 16 -7.52 -12.39 10.55
C ASP A 16 -7.45 -13.71 9.77
N GLY A 17 -6.60 -13.74 8.74
CA GLY A 17 -6.41 -14.92 7.90
C GLY A 17 -7.53 -15.21 6.90
N ALA A 18 -8.55 -14.36 6.83
CA ALA A 18 -9.61 -14.49 5.83
C ALA A 18 -9.17 -13.94 4.46
N ASP A 19 -9.78 -14.44 3.39
CA ASP A 19 -9.55 -13.88 2.06
C ASP A 19 -10.19 -12.49 1.97
N LEU A 20 -9.37 -11.50 1.61
CA LEU A 20 -9.76 -10.10 1.50
C LEU A 20 -11.00 -9.91 0.60
N LEU A 21 -10.99 -10.53 -0.58
CA LEU A 21 -12.06 -10.34 -1.56
C LEU A 21 -13.35 -11.07 -1.18
N ALA A 22 -13.25 -12.21 -0.48
CA ALA A 22 -14.44 -12.93 0.00
C ALA A 22 -15.30 -12.08 0.95
N HIS A 23 -14.68 -11.15 1.67
CA HIS A 23 -15.36 -10.26 2.63
C HIS A 23 -15.84 -8.94 2.02
N ARG A 24 -15.43 -8.61 0.78
CA ARG A 24 -15.80 -7.35 0.10
C ARG A 24 -15.69 -6.14 1.02
N PRO A 25 -14.49 -5.84 1.53
CA PRO A 25 -14.32 -4.79 2.53
C PRO A 25 -14.64 -3.40 1.99
N GLY A 26 -14.58 -3.21 0.67
CA GLY A 26 -14.71 -1.91 0.02
C GLY A 26 -13.54 -0.98 0.33
N ILE A 27 -13.42 0.10 -0.42
CA ILE A 27 -12.40 1.13 -0.20
C ILE A 27 -12.96 2.22 0.72
N ALA A 28 -12.21 2.58 1.75
CA ALA A 28 -12.47 3.74 2.60
C ALA A 28 -11.95 5.02 1.94
N CYS A 29 -10.65 5.08 1.75
CA CYS A 29 -9.95 6.20 1.12
C CYS A 29 -8.67 5.73 0.46
N ALA A 30 -8.04 6.62 -0.30
CA ALA A 30 -6.73 6.42 -0.89
C ALA A 30 -5.93 7.72 -0.82
N ALA A 31 -4.61 7.62 -0.79
CA ALA A 31 -3.72 8.76 -0.80
C ALA A 31 -2.59 8.58 -1.83
N LEU A 32 -2.23 9.68 -2.47
CA LEU A 32 -1.10 9.80 -3.38
C LEU A 32 -0.12 10.83 -2.84
N ALA A 33 1.14 10.45 -2.63
CA ALA A 33 2.21 11.36 -2.28
C ALA A 33 3.21 11.43 -3.45
N THR A 34 3.45 12.61 -3.98
CA THR A 34 4.31 12.82 -5.16
C THR A 34 5.64 13.45 -4.75
N GLU A 35 6.73 12.95 -5.30
CA GLU A 35 8.06 13.51 -5.04
C GLU A 35 8.14 14.98 -5.52
N GLY A 36 8.53 15.87 -4.61
CA GLY A 36 8.60 17.31 -4.86
C GLY A 36 7.33 18.08 -4.45
N GLU A 37 6.26 17.41 -4.10
CA GLU A 37 5.07 18.03 -3.51
C GLU A 37 5.13 17.99 -1.98
N THR A 38 4.53 19.00 -1.34
CA THR A 38 4.63 19.16 0.13
C THR A 38 3.58 18.37 0.88
N GLU A 39 2.43 18.12 0.24
CA GLU A 39 1.30 17.46 0.88
C GLU A 39 0.78 16.33 0.00
N PRO A 40 0.40 15.19 0.59
CA PRO A 40 -0.25 14.11 -0.14
C PRO A 40 -1.67 14.53 -0.58
N VAL A 41 -2.10 14.01 -1.71
CA VAL A 41 -3.47 14.17 -2.20
C VAL A 41 -4.30 13.00 -1.69
N VAL A 42 -5.27 13.28 -0.81
CA VAL A 42 -6.31 12.31 -0.45
C VAL A 42 -7.31 12.25 -1.59
N MET A 43 -7.43 11.09 -2.21
CA MET A 43 -8.22 10.90 -3.44
C MET A 43 -9.73 10.88 -3.21
N PHE A 44 -10.16 10.72 -1.97
CA PHE A 44 -11.56 10.64 -1.62
C PHE A 44 -11.80 11.16 -0.19
N ASP A 45 -12.79 12.03 -0.07
CA ASP A 45 -13.34 12.55 1.18
C ASP A 45 -14.87 12.48 1.07
N PRO A 46 -15.56 11.70 1.94
CA PRO A 46 -17.02 11.59 1.91
C PRO A 46 -17.76 12.93 2.03
N ALA A 47 -17.20 13.89 2.77
CA ALA A 47 -17.82 15.21 2.95
C ALA A 47 -17.66 16.08 1.71
N ALA A 48 -16.51 16.03 1.04
CA ALA A 48 -16.23 16.82 -0.17
C ALA A 48 -16.74 16.16 -1.45
N MET A 49 -16.91 14.83 -1.46
CA MET A 49 -17.27 14.03 -2.65
C MET A 49 -18.42 13.05 -2.35
N PRO A 50 -19.59 13.55 -1.92
CA PRO A 50 -20.70 12.67 -1.49
C PRO A 50 -21.21 11.75 -2.62
N ASP A 51 -21.09 12.14 -3.88
CA ASP A 51 -21.51 11.32 -5.04
C ASP A 51 -20.61 10.09 -5.26
N LEU A 52 -19.42 10.09 -4.65
CA LEU A 52 -18.48 8.96 -4.72
C LEU A 52 -18.53 8.08 -3.46
N PHE A 53 -19.48 8.33 -2.57
CA PHE A 53 -19.67 7.61 -1.31
C PHE A 53 -21.02 6.93 -1.26
N ASP A 54 -21.03 5.67 -0.90
CA ASP A 54 -22.25 4.94 -0.57
C ASP A 54 -22.47 5.00 0.97
N PRO A 55 -23.42 5.79 1.45
CA PRO A 55 -23.66 5.93 2.89
C PRO A 55 -24.23 4.67 3.55
N ALA A 56 -24.86 3.77 2.77
CA ALA A 56 -25.43 2.54 3.30
C ALA A 56 -24.34 1.52 3.65
N THR A 57 -23.30 1.44 2.84
CA THR A 57 -22.17 0.54 3.05
C THR A 57 -20.96 1.23 3.68
N LYS A 58 -20.96 2.56 3.70
CA LYS A 58 -19.83 3.43 4.08
C LYS A 58 -18.56 3.12 3.28
N THR A 59 -18.73 2.86 1.97
CA THR A 59 -17.62 2.57 1.05
C THR A 59 -17.56 3.59 -0.07
N MET A 60 -16.40 3.72 -0.67
CA MET A 60 -16.24 4.40 -1.94
C MET A 60 -17.06 3.67 -3.02
N THR A 61 -17.70 4.42 -3.91
CA THR A 61 -18.40 3.83 -5.07
C THR A 61 -17.42 3.38 -6.15
N GLN A 62 -17.88 2.55 -7.09
CA GLN A 62 -17.08 2.16 -8.25
C GLN A 62 -16.55 3.36 -9.04
N ALA A 63 -17.32 4.45 -9.12
CA ALA A 63 -16.87 5.69 -9.77
C ALA A 63 -15.69 6.32 -9.02
N GLY A 64 -15.69 6.31 -7.67
CA GLY A 64 -14.57 6.74 -6.85
C GLY A 64 -13.33 5.88 -7.05
N ALA A 65 -13.48 4.57 -7.02
CA ALA A 65 -12.39 3.62 -7.28
C ALA A 65 -11.82 3.81 -8.71
N THR A 66 -12.67 4.04 -9.71
CA THR A 66 -12.25 4.31 -11.09
C THR A 66 -11.47 5.62 -11.20
N ARG A 67 -11.80 6.64 -10.40
CA ARG A 67 -11.03 7.89 -10.34
C ARG A 67 -9.60 7.66 -9.82
N ILE A 68 -9.42 6.80 -8.82
CA ILE A 68 -8.08 6.42 -8.33
C ILE A 68 -7.29 5.74 -9.45
N LEU A 69 -7.88 4.74 -10.09
CA LEU A 69 -7.24 4.02 -11.20
C LEU A 69 -6.82 4.97 -12.33
N THR A 70 -7.68 5.92 -12.68
CA THR A 70 -7.38 6.93 -13.71
C THR A 70 -6.22 7.83 -13.31
N ALA A 71 -6.14 8.23 -12.04
CA ALA A 71 -5.03 9.06 -11.55
C ALA A 71 -3.70 8.31 -11.58
N LEU A 72 -3.69 7.03 -11.19
CA LEU A 72 -2.51 6.18 -11.25
C LEU A 72 -2.07 5.93 -12.71
N ASP A 73 -3.01 5.68 -13.61
CA ASP A 73 -2.71 5.48 -15.03
C ASP A 73 -2.15 6.76 -15.67
N ALA A 74 -2.71 7.92 -15.34
CA ALA A 74 -2.19 9.20 -15.78
C ALA A 74 -0.78 9.48 -15.25
N ALA A 75 -0.48 9.15 -13.99
CA ALA A 75 0.86 9.28 -13.42
C ALA A 75 1.87 8.37 -14.15
N ALA A 76 1.52 7.11 -14.34
CA ALA A 76 2.35 6.19 -15.11
C ALA A 76 2.55 6.67 -16.56
N GLY A 77 1.53 7.25 -17.18
CA GLY A 77 1.59 7.85 -18.52
C GLY A 77 2.53 9.07 -18.61
N ARG A 78 2.71 9.82 -17.53
CA ARG A 78 3.70 10.92 -17.44
C ARG A 78 5.13 10.40 -17.20
N GLY A 79 5.31 9.12 -16.94
CA GLY A 79 6.61 8.52 -16.61
C GLY A 79 6.94 8.53 -15.12
N ASP A 80 5.98 8.79 -14.25
CA ASP A 80 6.14 8.66 -12.81
C ASP A 80 6.25 7.16 -12.45
N THR A 81 7.11 6.85 -11.48
CA THR A 81 7.22 5.49 -10.94
C THR A 81 6.30 5.37 -9.73
N ILE A 82 5.23 4.59 -9.87
CA ILE A 82 4.35 4.30 -8.74
C ILE A 82 5.11 3.41 -7.76
N VAL A 83 5.15 3.81 -6.48
CA VAL A 83 5.78 3.04 -5.40
C VAL A 83 4.74 2.69 -4.35
N THR A 84 4.80 1.47 -3.82
CA THR A 84 3.87 0.96 -2.82
C THR A 84 4.59 0.15 -1.75
N TRP A 85 3.91 -0.11 -0.65
CA TRP A 85 4.29 -1.10 0.34
C TRP A 85 3.23 -2.19 0.43
N ASN A 86 3.44 -3.34 -0.20
CA ASN A 86 2.49 -4.43 -0.37
C ASN A 86 1.32 -4.14 -1.35
N GLY A 87 1.44 -3.11 -2.18
CA GLY A 87 0.36 -2.72 -3.08
C GLY A 87 0.03 -3.77 -4.12
N ALA A 88 1.01 -4.53 -4.59
CA ALA A 88 0.79 -5.61 -5.55
C ALA A 88 -0.06 -6.75 -4.98
N GLY A 89 0.04 -7.01 -3.68
CA GLY A 89 -0.76 -8.04 -3.00
C GLY A 89 -2.07 -7.54 -2.43
N PHE A 90 -2.20 -6.24 -2.19
CA PHE A 90 -3.32 -5.65 -1.47
C PHE A 90 -4.03 -4.55 -2.27
N ASP A 91 -3.44 -3.37 -2.41
CA ASP A 91 -4.11 -2.18 -2.95
C ASP A 91 -4.60 -2.36 -4.38
N PHE A 92 -3.73 -2.83 -5.27
CA PHE A 92 -4.11 -3.06 -6.67
C PHE A 92 -5.11 -4.19 -6.84
N ARG A 93 -5.04 -5.22 -5.98
CA ARG A 93 -6.01 -6.32 -5.97
C ARG A 93 -7.39 -5.81 -5.56
N LEU A 94 -7.47 -5.02 -4.49
CA LEU A 94 -8.71 -4.41 -4.04
C LEU A 94 -9.27 -3.44 -5.08
N LEU A 95 -8.41 -2.61 -5.67
CA LEU A 95 -8.81 -1.67 -6.73
C LEU A 95 -9.34 -2.40 -7.97
N ALA A 96 -8.77 -3.56 -8.31
CA ALA A 96 -9.24 -4.40 -9.41
C ALA A 96 -10.66 -4.92 -9.15
N ASP A 97 -10.93 -5.39 -7.94
CA ASP A 97 -12.24 -5.91 -7.55
C ASP A 97 -13.30 -4.79 -7.55
N GLU A 98 -13.00 -3.65 -6.94
CA GLU A 98 -13.93 -2.52 -6.82
C GLU A 98 -14.21 -1.82 -8.17
N THR A 99 -13.25 -1.82 -9.08
CA THR A 99 -13.44 -1.20 -10.41
C THR A 99 -13.95 -2.17 -11.46
N GLY A 100 -13.76 -3.49 -11.27
CA GLY A 100 -13.95 -4.51 -12.30
C GLY A 100 -12.90 -4.45 -13.43
N ARG A 101 -11.87 -3.58 -13.32
CA ARG A 101 -10.85 -3.37 -14.35
C ARG A 101 -9.56 -4.14 -14.04
N HIS A 102 -9.68 -5.46 -13.89
CA HIS A 102 -8.58 -6.34 -13.47
C HIS A 102 -7.32 -6.21 -14.34
N ALA A 103 -7.48 -6.18 -15.68
CA ALA A 103 -6.33 -6.08 -16.59
C ALA A 103 -5.53 -4.78 -16.42
N ASP A 104 -6.22 -3.64 -16.20
CA ASP A 104 -5.58 -2.35 -16.01
C ASP A 104 -4.85 -2.30 -14.67
N CYS A 105 -5.50 -2.76 -13.61
CA CYS A 105 -4.89 -2.83 -12.27
C CYS A 105 -3.70 -3.78 -12.25
N ALA A 106 -3.80 -4.95 -12.89
CA ALA A 106 -2.70 -5.90 -13.00
C ALA A 106 -1.51 -5.31 -13.76
N ARG A 107 -1.77 -4.60 -14.87
CA ARG A 107 -0.73 -3.90 -15.64
C ARG A 107 -0.01 -2.84 -14.79
N LEU A 108 -0.75 -2.03 -14.04
CA LEU A 108 -0.16 -1.03 -13.15
C LEU A 108 0.63 -1.68 -12.02
N ALA A 109 0.08 -2.69 -11.35
CA ALA A 109 0.77 -3.44 -10.30
C ALA A 109 2.10 -4.03 -10.78
N LEU A 110 2.11 -4.69 -11.93
CA LEU A 110 3.32 -5.31 -12.48
C LEU A 110 4.40 -4.29 -12.86
N LYS A 111 4.01 -3.08 -13.27
CA LYS A 111 4.91 -1.98 -13.64
C LYS A 111 5.28 -1.07 -12.46
N SER A 112 4.60 -1.17 -11.34
CA SER A 112 4.94 -0.42 -10.13
C SER A 112 6.15 -1.04 -9.41
N VAL A 113 6.74 -0.27 -8.51
CA VAL A 113 7.71 -0.72 -7.52
C VAL A 113 6.93 -1.06 -6.25
N ASP A 114 6.81 -2.32 -5.90
CA ASP A 114 6.34 -2.73 -4.58
C ASP A 114 7.55 -3.13 -3.74
N MET A 115 7.91 -2.26 -2.81
CA MET A 115 9.12 -2.42 -2.00
C MET A 115 9.06 -3.66 -1.11
N MET A 116 7.90 -3.96 -0.51
CA MET A 116 7.72 -5.18 0.29
C MET A 116 7.79 -6.44 -0.57
N PHE A 117 7.23 -6.41 -1.78
CA PHE A 117 7.31 -7.53 -2.72
C PHE A 117 8.76 -7.81 -3.16
N GLN A 118 9.57 -6.77 -3.40
CA GLN A 118 11.00 -6.97 -3.67
C GLN A 118 11.71 -7.63 -2.50
N VAL A 119 11.42 -7.22 -1.24
CA VAL A 119 11.96 -7.88 -0.05
C VAL A 119 11.53 -9.35 0.00
N LEU A 120 10.27 -9.64 -0.26
CA LEU A 120 9.76 -11.01 -0.31
C LEU A 120 10.51 -11.85 -1.37
N CYS A 121 10.74 -11.29 -2.56
CA CYS A 121 11.46 -11.98 -3.63
C CYS A 121 12.92 -12.27 -3.27
N GLU A 122 13.58 -11.37 -2.55
CA GLU A 122 15.00 -11.55 -2.18
C GLU A 122 15.22 -12.36 -0.89
N ARG A 123 14.26 -12.29 0.06
CA ARG A 123 14.43 -12.86 1.41
C ARG A 123 13.49 -14.02 1.71
N GLY A 124 12.43 -14.22 0.93
CA GLY A 124 11.42 -15.24 1.17
C GLY A 124 10.41 -14.90 2.28
N HIS A 125 10.49 -13.73 2.86
CA HIS A 125 9.55 -13.26 3.89
C HIS A 125 9.29 -11.76 3.79
N PRO A 126 8.09 -11.28 4.17
CA PRO A 126 7.77 -9.88 4.15
C PRO A 126 8.50 -9.13 5.28
N LEU A 127 8.60 -7.81 5.14
CA LEU A 127 9.04 -6.87 6.13
C LEU A 127 7.91 -5.88 6.39
N SER A 128 7.68 -5.43 7.62
CA SER A 128 6.71 -4.38 7.89
C SER A 128 7.28 -3.01 7.50
N LEU A 129 6.40 -2.09 7.07
CA LEU A 129 6.79 -0.71 6.76
C LEU A 129 7.47 -0.04 7.96
N ASP A 130 6.91 -0.22 9.16
CA ASP A 130 7.51 0.31 10.40
C ASP A 130 8.94 -0.17 10.64
N SER A 131 9.20 -1.46 10.41
CA SER A 131 10.56 -2.03 10.51
C SER A 131 11.52 -1.41 9.49
N ALA A 132 11.04 -1.18 8.26
CA ALA A 132 11.85 -0.57 7.20
C ALA A 132 12.13 0.91 7.49
N LEU A 133 11.13 1.66 7.97
CA LEU A 133 11.30 3.07 8.37
C LEU A 133 12.31 3.21 9.51
N LYS A 134 12.21 2.38 10.55
CA LYS A 134 13.18 2.32 11.65
C LYS A 134 14.60 2.01 11.15
N GLY A 135 14.74 1.03 10.25
CA GLY A 135 16.00 0.67 9.64
C GLY A 135 16.60 1.81 8.80
N ALA A 136 15.80 2.56 8.09
CA ALA A 136 16.19 3.72 7.30
C ALA A 136 16.39 5.00 8.16
N ARG A 137 16.10 4.95 9.46
CA ARG A 137 16.12 6.10 10.39
C ARG A 137 15.18 7.23 9.95
N LEU A 138 14.07 6.85 9.37
CA LEU A 138 12.98 7.75 8.99
C LEU A 138 11.96 7.84 10.14
N PRO A 139 11.12 8.90 10.16
CA PRO A 139 10.01 8.97 11.11
C PRO A 139 9.15 7.70 11.03
N ALA A 140 8.74 7.20 12.20
CA ALA A 140 7.86 6.03 12.30
C ALA A 140 6.53 6.26 11.60
N LYS A 141 5.77 5.19 11.37
CA LYS A 141 4.36 5.31 10.99
C LYS A 141 3.62 6.19 11.98
N VAL A 142 2.64 6.92 11.49
CA VAL A 142 1.70 7.60 12.38
C VAL A 142 0.86 6.51 13.05
N ASP A 143 0.93 6.43 14.35
CA ASP A 143 0.19 5.46 15.17
C ASP A 143 -0.80 6.14 16.11
N GLN A 144 -0.88 7.48 16.05
CA GLN A 144 -1.78 8.30 16.83
C GLN A 144 -2.47 9.35 15.97
N VAL A 145 -3.79 9.38 16.01
CA VAL A 145 -4.60 10.35 15.26
C VAL A 145 -5.66 10.98 16.17
N PRO A 146 -5.98 12.26 15.99
CA PRO A 146 -7.12 12.87 16.66
C PRO A 146 -8.43 12.39 16.01
N LEU A 147 -9.41 12.03 16.85
CA LEU A 147 -10.79 11.81 16.43
C LEU A 147 -11.53 13.14 16.34
N GLY A 148 -12.73 13.13 15.75
CA GLY A 148 -13.62 14.30 15.70
C GLY A 148 -13.98 14.86 17.08
N SER A 149 -13.94 14.06 18.13
CA SER A 149 -14.09 14.47 19.53
C SER A 149 -12.88 15.21 20.12
N GLY A 150 -11.74 15.25 19.40
CA GLY A 150 -10.47 15.77 19.90
C GLY A 150 -9.63 14.78 20.72
N HIS A 151 -10.15 13.60 21.02
CA HIS A 151 -9.36 12.55 21.67
C HIS A 151 -8.34 11.96 20.69
N VAL A 152 -7.09 11.79 21.15
CA VAL A 152 -6.05 11.11 20.37
C VAL A 152 -6.12 9.61 20.66
N VAL A 153 -6.18 8.81 19.60
CA VAL A 153 -6.25 7.35 19.70
C VAL A 153 -5.10 6.69 18.97
N GLN A 154 -4.77 5.48 19.39
CA GLN A 154 -3.88 4.61 18.63
C GLN A 154 -4.62 4.08 17.40
N ILE A 155 -3.96 4.08 16.25
CA ILE A 155 -4.48 3.57 14.99
C ILE A 155 -3.42 2.73 14.27
N ASN A 156 -3.87 1.67 13.64
CA ASN A 156 -3.09 0.86 12.71
C ASN A 156 -4.02 0.37 11.59
N GLY A 157 -3.48 -0.28 10.56
CA GLY A 157 -4.28 -0.75 9.42
C GLY A 157 -5.41 -1.71 9.79
N ALA A 158 -5.32 -2.44 10.91
CA ALA A 158 -6.42 -3.30 11.39
C ALA A 158 -7.51 -2.51 12.11
N ASP A 159 -7.17 -1.37 12.71
CA ASP A 159 -8.13 -0.49 13.42
C ASP A 159 -8.81 0.50 12.48
N ALA A 160 -8.15 0.93 11.40
CA ALA A 160 -8.64 1.93 10.47
C ALA A 160 -10.07 1.64 9.96
N PRO A 161 -10.43 0.40 9.56
CA PRO A 161 -11.79 0.09 9.12
C PRO A 161 -12.85 0.28 10.21
N ARG A 162 -12.52 0.00 11.46
CA ARG A 162 -13.44 0.21 12.59
C ARG A 162 -13.71 1.70 12.78
N TYR A 163 -12.67 2.53 12.83
CA TYR A 163 -12.83 3.99 12.94
C TYR A 163 -13.59 4.57 11.74
N TRP A 164 -13.36 4.03 10.54
CA TRP A 164 -14.13 4.42 9.36
C TRP A 164 -15.61 4.13 9.53
N GLN A 165 -15.98 2.94 10.01
CA GLN A 165 -17.37 2.57 10.27
C GLN A 165 -18.00 3.41 11.41
N GLU A 166 -17.21 3.91 12.35
CA GLU A 166 -17.63 4.81 13.42
C GLU A 166 -17.83 6.27 12.91
N GLY A 167 -17.42 6.58 11.66
CA GLY A 167 -17.57 7.91 11.05
C GLY A 167 -16.35 8.82 11.26
N GLU A 168 -15.25 8.31 11.80
CA GLU A 168 -14.00 9.04 12.02
C GLU A 168 -13.18 9.16 10.73
N TYR A 169 -13.83 9.62 9.66
CA TYR A 169 -13.25 9.66 8.31
C TYR A 169 -11.95 10.47 8.23
N ALA A 170 -11.94 11.65 8.89
CA ALA A 170 -10.76 12.51 8.89
C ALA A 170 -9.53 11.84 9.50
N ALA A 171 -9.72 11.05 10.57
CA ALA A 171 -8.65 10.32 11.23
C ALA A 171 -8.06 9.23 10.30
N VAL A 172 -8.91 8.47 9.61
CA VAL A 172 -8.48 7.42 8.68
C VAL A 172 -7.82 8.02 7.44
N MET A 173 -8.35 9.12 6.90
CA MET A 173 -7.74 9.83 5.77
C MET A 173 -6.35 10.38 6.13
N ALA A 174 -6.18 10.94 7.32
CA ALA A 174 -4.88 11.42 7.80
C ALA A 174 -3.88 10.29 7.98
N TYR A 175 -4.33 9.13 8.48
CA TYR A 175 -3.52 7.93 8.61
C TYR A 175 -3.05 7.41 7.23
N CYS A 176 -3.95 7.24 6.26
CA CYS A 176 -3.65 6.82 4.90
C CYS A 176 -2.66 7.80 4.22
N ALA A 177 -2.89 9.11 4.34
CA ALA A 177 -2.00 10.13 3.80
C ALA A 177 -0.58 10.02 4.38
N ALA A 178 -0.47 9.83 5.69
CA ALA A 178 0.82 9.66 6.35
C ALA A 178 1.55 8.38 5.90
N ASP A 179 0.84 7.27 5.67
CA ASP A 179 1.43 6.03 5.17
C ASP A 179 1.96 6.20 3.73
N ALA A 180 1.24 6.92 2.86
CA ALA A 180 1.73 7.27 1.53
C ALA A 180 3.00 8.14 1.59
N GLU A 181 3.05 9.17 2.46
CA GLU A 181 4.25 10.00 2.67
C GLU A 181 5.45 9.18 3.15
N ARG A 182 5.23 8.28 4.13
CA ARG A 182 6.29 7.43 4.68
C ARG A 182 6.81 6.46 3.63
N THR A 183 5.92 5.92 2.81
CA THR A 183 6.26 5.04 1.69
C THR A 183 7.12 5.78 0.66
N LEU A 184 6.73 7.02 0.30
CA LEU A 184 7.51 7.88 -0.60
C LEU A 184 8.90 8.18 -0.03
N ALA A 185 8.97 8.64 1.23
CA ALA A 185 10.23 8.97 1.90
C ALA A 185 11.19 7.77 1.95
N LEU A 186 10.65 6.57 2.24
CA LEU A 186 11.41 5.32 2.25
C LEU A 186 11.93 4.97 0.85
N ALA A 187 11.07 5.05 -0.18
CA ALA A 187 11.46 4.77 -1.56
C ALA A 187 12.63 5.66 -1.99
N ALA A 188 12.52 6.98 -1.76
CA ALA A 188 13.55 7.95 -2.11
C ALA A 188 14.85 7.74 -1.31
N ALA A 189 14.77 7.50 0.00
CA ALA A 189 15.94 7.27 0.85
C ALA A 189 16.71 6.01 0.43
N CYS A 190 16.00 4.91 0.20
CA CYS A 190 16.61 3.66 -0.23
C CYS A 190 17.16 3.73 -1.65
N GLN A 191 16.51 4.46 -2.56
CA GLN A 191 17.02 4.68 -3.92
C GLN A 191 18.36 5.45 -3.89
N ARG A 192 18.47 6.47 -3.03
CA ARG A 192 19.72 7.23 -2.86
C ARG A 192 20.83 6.41 -2.21
N SER A 193 20.51 5.68 -1.15
CA SER A 193 21.49 4.89 -0.39
C SER A 193 21.84 3.57 -1.03
N ARG A 194 21.07 3.13 -2.03
CA ARG A 194 21.14 1.80 -2.63
C ARG A 194 21.02 0.66 -1.61
N ARG A 195 20.26 0.89 -0.55
CA ARG A 195 20.13 -0.04 0.56
C ARG A 195 18.77 0.11 1.24
N LEU A 196 18.15 -1.02 1.54
CA LEU A 196 17.02 -1.11 2.44
C LEU A 196 17.50 -1.78 3.73
N SER A 197 17.24 -1.16 4.86
CA SER A 197 17.52 -1.71 6.18
C SER A 197 16.21 -1.91 6.92
N GLY A 198 16.10 -3.02 7.64
CA GLY A 198 14.98 -3.28 8.55
C GLY A 198 15.49 -3.63 9.94
N ILE A 199 14.68 -3.42 10.95
CA ILE A 199 14.98 -3.84 12.32
C ILE A 199 14.09 -5.05 12.64
N SER A 200 14.70 -6.20 12.92
CA SER A 200 13.96 -7.40 13.31
C SER A 200 13.26 -7.21 14.66
N GLN A 201 12.28 -8.05 14.98
CA GLN A 201 11.61 -8.06 16.29
C GLN A 201 12.60 -8.23 17.47
N LYS A 202 13.77 -8.82 17.23
CA LYS A 202 14.86 -8.95 18.22
C LYS A 202 15.81 -7.75 18.24
N GLY A 203 15.46 -6.63 17.59
CA GLY A 203 16.28 -5.41 17.52
C GLY A 203 17.52 -5.51 16.62
N ARG A 204 17.67 -6.58 15.82
CA ARG A 204 18.83 -6.79 14.96
C ARG A 204 18.61 -6.10 13.61
N PRO A 205 19.59 -5.30 13.12
CA PRO A 205 19.52 -4.76 11.77
C PRO A 205 19.63 -5.89 10.74
N ASN A 206 18.86 -5.74 9.67
CA ASN A 206 18.89 -6.61 8.51
C ASN A 206 18.98 -5.72 7.27
N GLU A 207 20.02 -5.88 6.47
CA GLU A 207 20.29 -5.03 5.31
C GLU A 207 20.12 -5.81 4.01
N MET A 208 19.55 -5.14 3.02
CA MET A 208 19.39 -5.60 1.65
C MET A 208 19.95 -4.55 0.71
N TYR A 209 20.82 -4.95 -0.21
CA TYR A 209 21.45 -4.04 -1.17
C TYR A 209 20.62 -3.97 -2.46
N LEU A 210 20.18 -2.78 -2.81
CA LEU A 210 19.47 -2.49 -4.07
C LEU A 210 20.51 -2.21 -5.17
N ARG A 211 21.17 -3.26 -5.67
CA ARG A 211 22.30 -3.12 -6.61
C ARG A 211 21.95 -2.31 -7.84
N THR A 212 20.77 -2.51 -8.40
CA THR A 212 20.24 -1.79 -9.56
C THR A 212 19.21 -0.72 -9.21
N GLY A 213 18.97 -0.47 -7.91
CA GLY A 213 17.88 0.33 -7.40
C GLY A 213 16.61 -0.51 -7.18
N TRP A 214 15.49 0.18 -7.08
CA TRP A 214 14.20 -0.49 -7.02
C TRP A 214 13.87 -1.17 -8.35
N LEU A 215 13.32 -2.36 -8.25
CA LEU A 215 12.81 -3.15 -9.38
C LEU A 215 11.28 -3.06 -9.43
N THR A 216 10.72 -3.06 -10.63
CA THR A 216 9.26 -3.26 -10.77
C THR A 216 8.87 -4.66 -10.29
N VAL A 217 7.59 -4.84 -9.95
CA VAL A 217 7.06 -6.15 -9.56
C VAL A 217 7.38 -7.21 -10.62
N GLU A 218 7.20 -6.88 -11.91
CA GLU A 218 7.53 -7.77 -13.02
C GLU A 218 9.02 -8.13 -13.03
N GLN A 219 9.91 -7.17 -12.82
CA GLN A 219 11.37 -7.41 -12.76
C GLN A 219 11.76 -8.26 -11.55
N CYS A 220 11.06 -8.12 -10.41
CA CYS A 220 11.30 -8.93 -9.23
C CYS A 220 11.07 -10.42 -9.46
N LEU A 221 10.24 -10.81 -10.44
CA LEU A 221 10.01 -12.21 -10.77
C LEU A 221 11.26 -12.93 -11.33
N ALA A 222 12.22 -12.18 -11.86
CA ALA A 222 13.50 -12.72 -12.34
C ALA A 222 14.52 -12.95 -11.21
N ILE A 223 14.28 -12.46 -9.98
CA ILE A 223 15.14 -12.72 -8.82
C ILE A 223 15.11 -14.23 -8.52
N PRO A 224 16.26 -14.91 -8.31
CA PRO A 224 16.27 -16.30 -7.89
C PRO A 224 15.44 -16.55 -6.64
N LEU A 225 14.86 -17.74 -6.52
CA LEU A 225 14.09 -18.10 -5.32
C LEU A 225 15.02 -18.14 -4.11
N PRO A 226 14.69 -17.44 -3.01
CA PRO A 226 15.45 -17.53 -1.78
C PRO A 226 15.26 -18.89 -1.11
N ASP A 227 16.22 -19.30 -0.29
CA ASP A 227 16.06 -20.48 0.56
C ASP A 227 15.07 -20.18 1.70
N THR A 228 13.93 -20.84 1.65
CA THR A 228 12.86 -20.75 2.66
C THR A 228 12.63 -22.05 3.39
N SER A 229 13.55 -23.03 3.28
CA SER A 229 13.43 -24.37 3.89
C SER A 229 13.30 -24.34 5.42
N TRP A 230 13.77 -23.28 6.06
CA TRP A 230 13.69 -23.04 7.50
C TRP A 230 12.33 -22.48 7.96
N MET A 231 11.44 -22.11 7.03
CA MET A 231 10.12 -21.51 7.34
C MET A 231 9.04 -22.58 7.37
N THR A 232 8.15 -22.51 8.35
CA THR A 232 6.98 -23.41 8.44
C THR A 232 5.92 -23.07 7.38
N ARG A 233 5.75 -21.79 7.06
CA ARG A 233 4.77 -21.28 6.10
C ARG A 233 5.38 -20.12 5.31
N PRO A 234 6.21 -20.40 4.30
CA PRO A 234 6.77 -19.37 3.47
C PRO A 234 5.66 -18.69 2.63
N MET A 235 5.71 -17.37 2.52
CA MET A 235 4.85 -16.64 1.60
C MET A 235 5.38 -16.80 0.18
N SER A 236 4.53 -17.25 -0.74
CA SER A 236 4.91 -17.38 -2.15
C SER A 236 4.64 -16.07 -2.91
N ARG A 237 5.64 -15.61 -3.68
CA ARG A 237 5.43 -14.51 -4.64
C ARG A 237 4.37 -14.83 -5.70
N GLY A 238 4.19 -16.11 -6.03
CA GLY A 238 3.15 -16.59 -6.92
C GLY A 238 1.75 -16.38 -6.35
N ASP A 239 1.57 -16.60 -5.04
CA ASP A 239 0.30 -16.40 -4.35
C ASP A 239 -0.06 -14.91 -4.26
N VAL A 240 0.92 -14.05 -3.98
CA VAL A 240 0.73 -12.58 -3.96
C VAL A 240 0.21 -12.06 -5.30
N LEU A 241 0.69 -12.62 -6.42
CA LEU A 241 0.32 -12.19 -7.75
C LEU A 241 -0.72 -13.09 -8.45
N ALA A 242 -1.32 -14.07 -7.76
CA ALA A 242 -2.27 -14.99 -8.37
C ALA A 242 -3.44 -14.26 -9.05
N TRP A 243 -3.91 -13.17 -8.46
CA TRP A 243 -5.00 -12.36 -8.97
C TRP A 243 -4.70 -11.65 -10.30
N THR A 244 -3.41 -11.34 -10.60
CA THR A 244 -3.01 -10.66 -11.85
C THR A 244 -3.17 -11.53 -13.09
N ARG A 245 -3.39 -12.85 -12.91
CA ARG A 245 -3.57 -13.85 -13.98
C ARG A 245 -5.04 -14.23 -14.17
N GLN A 246 -5.93 -13.71 -13.36
CA GLN A 246 -7.35 -13.96 -13.50
C GLN A 246 -7.87 -13.21 -14.72
N THR A 247 -8.32 -13.95 -15.72
CA THR A 247 -9.12 -13.39 -16.82
C THR A 247 -10.55 -13.23 -16.28
N PRO A 248 -11.19 -12.09 -16.54
CA PRO A 248 -12.59 -11.86 -16.13
C PRO A 248 -13.55 -12.88 -16.71
#